data_141d743d2a63aa50ab2d11c57a50c96c
#
_entry.id   141d743d2a63aa50ab2d11c57a50c96c
#
_cell.length_a   1.000
_cell.length_b   1.000
_cell.length_c   1.000
_cell.angle_alpha   90.00
_cell.angle_beta   90.00
_cell.angle_gamma   90.00
#
_symmetry.space_group_name_H-M   'P 1'
#
loop_
_entity.id
_entity.type
_entity.pdbx_description
1 polymer ?
#
loop_
_entity_poly.entity_id
_entity_poly.type
_entity_poly.pdbx_seq_one_letter_code
_entity_poly.pdbx_strand_id
1 'polypeptide(L)'
;DTPRIVEAARTYQIDGIMTLASDMPMQAVAAVCEELGLIGITPQTALNATNKAEMRRCFKAHDVPIPEFYIVSELDEFMEATKHFTTKFIIKPADNSGNRGVKLITDIAEEQVLIQAFDYSKKYSRDGRVLLEEYMEGDEFSVETMSVDGVCHVIQVTDKLTSGAPYFVEMGHTQPSMFAEDIKMRISEVAKAGIKALGINHGPSHTEIKLTSTGPKIVEIGARLGGGCITTHLVPLSTGVNM
;
A
#
# COMPACT_ATOMS: atom_id res chain seq x y z
N ASP A 1 -5.69 -14.19 15.14
CA ASP A 1 -4.97 -15.10 16.06
C ASP A 1 -4.03 -15.98 15.22
N THR A 2 -2.82 -15.48 14.96
CA THR A 2 -1.83 -16.15 14.11
C THR A 2 -1.48 -17.57 14.59
N PRO A 3 -1.22 -17.83 15.89
CA PRO A 3 -0.94 -19.19 16.38
C PRO A 3 -2.03 -20.20 16.02
N ARG A 4 -3.30 -19.84 16.15
CA ARG A 4 -4.42 -20.73 15.80
C ARG A 4 -4.53 -21.00 14.30
N ILE A 5 -4.17 -20.02 13.47
CA ILE A 5 -4.14 -20.20 12.01
C ILE A 5 -3.02 -21.17 11.63
N VAL A 6 -1.82 -21.05 12.24
CA VAL A 6 -0.70 -21.98 12.04
C VAL A 6 -1.07 -23.39 12.47
N GLU A 7 -1.71 -23.55 13.63
CA GLU A 7 -2.17 -24.88 14.12
C GLU A 7 -3.18 -25.51 13.18
N ALA A 8 -4.18 -24.74 12.71
CA ALA A 8 -5.15 -25.21 11.74
C ALA A 8 -4.47 -25.61 10.41
N ALA A 9 -3.56 -24.79 9.90
CA ALA A 9 -2.81 -25.09 8.68
C ALA A 9 -2.03 -26.41 8.78
N ARG A 10 -1.39 -26.65 9.92
CA ARG A 10 -0.67 -27.91 10.22
C ARG A 10 -1.64 -29.10 10.30
N THR A 11 -2.77 -28.92 10.98
CA THR A 11 -3.79 -29.97 11.15
C THR A 11 -4.38 -30.42 9.82
N TYR A 12 -4.66 -29.47 8.93
CA TYR A 12 -5.24 -29.75 7.62
C TYR A 12 -4.22 -30.06 6.53
N GLN A 13 -2.91 -30.03 6.85
CA GLN A 13 -1.81 -30.35 5.91
C GLN A 13 -1.95 -29.60 4.58
N ILE A 14 -2.14 -28.28 4.66
CA ILE A 14 -2.36 -27.45 3.49
C ILE A 14 -1.09 -27.32 2.63
N ASP A 15 -1.26 -27.19 1.31
CA ASP A 15 -0.17 -26.97 0.35
C ASP A 15 0.12 -25.48 0.08
N GLY A 16 -0.75 -24.60 0.53
CA GLY A 16 -0.60 -23.15 0.35
C GLY A 16 -1.63 -22.35 1.14
N ILE A 17 -1.36 -21.07 1.31
CA ILE A 17 -2.25 -20.14 2.01
C ILE A 17 -2.23 -18.79 1.34
N MET A 18 -3.38 -18.15 1.22
CA MET A 18 -3.52 -16.82 0.62
C MET A 18 -4.66 -16.03 1.27
N THR A 19 -4.70 -14.74 0.99
CA THR A 19 -5.82 -13.86 1.31
C THR A 19 -6.25 -13.06 0.09
N LEU A 20 -7.56 -12.78 0.00
CA LEU A 20 -8.15 -11.97 -1.06
C LEU A 20 -8.45 -10.57 -0.51
N ALA A 21 -7.98 -9.53 -1.20
CA ALA A 21 -8.35 -8.12 -0.98
C ALA A 21 -8.24 -7.61 0.47
N SER A 22 -7.45 -8.26 1.32
CA SER A 22 -7.28 -7.85 2.72
C SER A 22 -5.83 -7.97 3.17
N ASP A 23 -5.29 -6.88 3.76
CA ASP A 23 -3.91 -6.82 4.24
C ASP A 23 -3.75 -7.41 5.64
N MET A 24 -4.82 -7.35 6.46
CA MET A 24 -4.82 -7.81 7.85
C MET A 24 -4.30 -9.24 8.07
N PRO A 25 -4.66 -10.24 7.23
CA PRO A 25 -4.19 -11.61 7.40
C PRO A 25 -2.76 -11.87 6.94
N MET A 26 -2.11 -10.93 6.23
CA MET A 26 -0.82 -11.18 5.58
C MET A 26 0.29 -11.61 6.55
N GLN A 27 0.31 -11.09 7.77
CA GLN A 27 1.27 -11.55 8.78
C GLN A 27 1.03 -12.99 9.20
N ALA A 28 -0.25 -13.42 9.27
CA ALA A 28 -0.57 -14.81 9.56
C ALA A 28 -0.25 -15.73 8.37
N VAL A 29 -0.50 -15.27 7.13
CA VAL A 29 -0.11 -15.97 5.90
C VAL A 29 1.40 -16.22 5.88
N ALA A 30 2.20 -15.19 6.12
CA ALA A 30 3.66 -15.29 6.14
C ALA A 30 4.16 -16.22 7.25
N ALA A 31 3.58 -16.14 8.46
CA ALA A 31 3.93 -17.04 9.56
C ALA A 31 3.63 -18.51 9.24
N VAL A 32 2.50 -18.80 8.58
CA VAL A 32 2.18 -20.17 8.13
C VAL A 32 3.19 -20.66 7.10
N CYS A 33 3.53 -19.82 6.11
CA CYS A 33 4.51 -20.19 5.10
C CYS A 33 5.87 -20.51 5.72
N GLU A 34 6.35 -19.69 6.66
CA GLU A 34 7.61 -19.90 7.36
C GLU A 34 7.60 -21.19 8.21
N GLU A 35 6.56 -21.38 9.02
CA GLU A 35 6.44 -22.53 9.94
C GLU A 35 6.26 -23.88 9.23
N LEU A 36 5.62 -23.91 8.07
CA LEU A 36 5.34 -25.12 7.32
C LEU A 36 6.25 -25.32 6.10
N GLY A 37 7.18 -24.41 5.85
CA GLY A 37 8.07 -24.47 4.69
C GLY A 37 7.33 -24.31 3.36
N LEU A 38 6.21 -23.57 3.33
CA LEU A 38 5.44 -23.31 2.12
C LEU A 38 6.01 -22.12 1.34
N ILE A 39 5.78 -22.14 0.03
CA ILE A 39 6.13 -20.98 -0.83
C ILE A 39 5.24 -19.78 -0.47
N GLY A 40 5.87 -18.63 -0.21
CA GLY A 40 5.17 -17.41 0.12
C GLY A 40 6.13 -16.28 0.50
N ILE A 41 5.57 -15.20 1.05
CA ILE A 41 6.36 -14.07 1.54
C ILE A 41 6.88 -14.34 2.96
N THR A 42 8.01 -13.70 3.31
CA THR A 42 8.56 -13.79 4.67
C THR A 42 7.75 -12.93 5.67
N PRO A 43 7.83 -13.20 7.00
CA PRO A 43 7.25 -12.32 8.01
C PRO A 43 7.73 -10.87 7.92
N GLN A 44 8.99 -10.64 7.57
CA GLN A 44 9.52 -9.29 7.38
C GLN A 44 8.88 -8.60 6.16
N THR A 45 8.71 -9.32 5.04
CA THR A 45 8.00 -8.81 3.86
C THR A 45 6.55 -8.48 4.20
N ALA A 46 5.86 -9.33 4.96
CA ALA A 46 4.50 -9.08 5.41
C ALA A 46 4.40 -7.83 6.29
N LEU A 47 5.35 -7.64 7.21
CA LEU A 47 5.43 -6.43 8.03
C LEU A 47 5.61 -5.17 7.17
N ASN A 48 6.57 -5.20 6.24
CA ASN A 48 6.86 -4.09 5.32
C ASN A 48 5.65 -3.75 4.43
N ALA A 49 4.87 -4.76 4.03
CA ALA A 49 3.69 -4.59 3.16
C ALA A 49 2.40 -4.23 3.92
N THR A 50 2.36 -4.35 5.26
CA THR A 50 1.15 -4.07 6.06
C THR A 50 1.30 -2.90 7.03
N ASN A 51 2.51 -2.39 7.23
CA ASN A 51 2.79 -1.23 8.05
C ASN A 51 3.40 -0.11 7.20
N LYS A 52 2.68 0.99 7.03
CA LYS A 52 3.08 2.11 6.16
C LYS A 52 4.39 2.78 6.60
N ALA A 53 4.69 2.80 7.91
CA ALA A 53 5.96 3.33 8.40
C ALA A 53 7.14 2.46 7.95
N GLU A 54 7.02 1.14 8.09
CA GLU A 54 8.06 0.21 7.63
C GLU A 54 8.15 0.19 6.11
N MET A 55 7.02 0.25 5.41
CA MET A 55 6.96 0.37 3.95
C MET A 55 7.73 1.60 3.46
N ARG A 56 7.50 2.77 4.04
CA ARG A 56 8.20 4.01 3.68
C ARG A 56 9.69 3.96 3.95
N ARG A 57 10.10 3.40 5.11
CA ARG A 57 11.52 3.19 5.43
C ARG A 57 12.19 2.27 4.40
N CYS A 58 11.51 1.17 4.06
CA CYS A 58 11.99 0.22 3.07
C CYS A 58 12.16 0.87 1.69
N PHE A 59 11.15 1.60 1.21
CA PHE A 59 11.22 2.29 -0.07
C PHE A 59 12.32 3.35 -0.12
N LYS A 60 12.47 4.14 0.95
CA LYS A 60 13.53 5.15 1.05
C LYS A 60 14.92 4.53 1.00
N ALA A 61 15.11 3.39 1.66
CA ALA A 61 16.39 2.67 1.66
C ALA A 61 16.78 2.09 0.29
N HIS A 62 15.82 1.95 -0.63
CA HIS A 62 16.03 1.41 -1.98
C HIS A 62 15.76 2.43 -3.10
N ASP A 63 15.71 3.72 -2.78
CA ASP A 63 15.49 4.82 -3.72
C ASP A 63 14.21 4.66 -4.59
N VAL A 64 13.18 4.02 -4.04
CA VAL A 64 11.88 3.88 -4.71
C VAL A 64 11.15 5.23 -4.67
N PRO A 65 10.56 5.70 -5.79
CA PRO A 65 9.81 6.95 -5.83
C PRO A 65 8.57 6.93 -4.90
N ILE A 66 8.58 7.77 -3.87
CA ILE A 66 7.54 7.92 -2.86
C ILE A 66 7.33 9.41 -2.52
N PRO A 67 6.22 9.79 -1.86
CA PRO A 67 6.10 11.13 -1.29
C PRO A 67 7.12 11.37 -0.19
N GLU A 68 7.46 12.63 0.05
CA GLU A 68 8.17 13.01 1.28
C GLU A 68 7.33 12.60 2.49
N PHE A 69 7.97 12.09 3.55
CA PHE A 69 7.26 11.57 4.70
C PHE A 69 8.02 11.75 6.01
N TYR A 70 7.25 11.85 7.08
CA TYR A 70 7.71 11.84 8.46
C TYR A 70 6.89 10.84 9.26
N ILE A 71 7.55 10.12 10.18
CA ILE A 71 6.92 9.15 11.08
C ILE A 71 7.05 9.70 12.48
N VAL A 72 5.93 9.87 13.17
CA VAL A 72 5.88 10.48 14.50
C VAL A 72 4.96 9.66 15.42
N SER A 73 5.20 9.76 16.73
CA SER A 73 4.40 9.08 17.74
C SER A 73 3.80 10.07 18.76
N GLU A 74 4.45 11.22 18.96
CA GLU A 74 4.04 12.21 19.94
C GLU A 74 3.69 13.54 19.27
N LEU A 75 2.87 14.34 19.96
CA LEU A 75 2.34 15.60 19.42
C LEU A 75 3.44 16.63 19.11
N ASP A 76 4.46 16.72 19.94
CA ASP A 76 5.59 17.63 19.73
C ASP A 76 6.40 17.24 18.50
N GLU A 77 6.66 15.94 18.28
CA GLU A 77 7.28 15.43 17.06
C GLU A 77 6.43 15.77 15.82
N PHE A 78 5.10 15.61 15.95
CA PHE A 78 4.17 15.95 14.88
C PHE A 78 4.24 17.44 14.55
N MET A 79 4.15 18.33 15.55
CA MET A 79 4.21 19.77 15.35
C MET A 79 5.55 20.23 14.74
N GLU A 80 6.66 19.56 15.08
CA GLU A 80 7.95 19.82 14.44
C GLU A 80 7.95 19.36 12.98
N ALA A 81 7.43 18.17 12.71
CA ALA A 81 7.36 17.63 11.34
C ALA A 81 6.46 18.46 10.42
N THR A 82 5.41 19.11 10.93
CA THR A 82 4.54 19.96 10.10
C THR A 82 5.28 21.15 9.49
N LYS A 83 6.36 21.64 10.12
CA LYS A 83 7.16 22.77 9.63
C LYS A 83 7.90 22.49 8.31
N HIS A 84 8.05 21.22 7.95
CA HIS A 84 8.65 20.83 6.68
C HIS A 84 7.69 20.95 5.50
N PHE A 85 6.38 21.09 5.75
CA PHE A 85 5.38 21.26 4.72
C PHE A 85 4.99 22.74 4.59
N THR A 86 5.12 23.28 3.38
CA THR A 86 4.71 24.66 3.05
C THR A 86 3.32 24.73 2.44
N THR A 87 2.76 23.56 2.09
CA THR A 87 1.44 23.41 1.48
C THR A 87 0.70 22.27 2.20
N LYS A 88 -0.41 21.83 1.62
CA LYS A 88 -1.21 20.71 2.12
C LYS A 88 -0.42 19.40 2.22
N PHE A 89 -0.72 18.61 3.23
CA PHE A 89 -0.16 17.29 3.45
C PHE A 89 -1.23 16.29 3.95
N ILE A 90 -0.93 15.00 3.84
CA ILE A 90 -1.76 13.93 4.39
C ILE A 90 -1.21 13.51 5.76
N ILE A 91 -2.12 13.30 6.72
CA ILE A 91 -1.82 12.55 7.94
C ILE A 91 -2.61 11.24 7.94
N LYS A 92 -1.97 10.14 8.32
CA LYS A 92 -2.59 8.80 8.37
C LYS A 92 -1.93 7.89 9.40
N PRO A 93 -2.67 6.90 9.98
CA PRO A 93 -2.07 5.90 10.86
C PRO A 93 -1.12 4.98 10.10
N ALA A 94 -0.08 4.47 10.78
CA ALA A 94 0.92 3.59 10.17
C ALA A 94 0.36 2.21 9.79
N ASP A 95 -0.62 1.69 10.52
CA ASP A 95 -1.01 0.28 10.51
C ASP A 95 -2.53 0.06 10.36
N ASN A 96 -3.20 0.96 9.63
CA ASN A 96 -4.62 0.83 9.31
C ASN A 96 -4.86 0.87 7.79
N SER A 97 -6.06 0.45 7.36
CA SER A 97 -6.50 0.37 5.97
C SER A 97 -7.90 0.97 5.78
N GLY A 98 -8.32 1.17 4.52
CA GLY A 98 -9.66 1.66 4.18
C GLY A 98 -9.88 3.12 4.61
N ASN A 99 -8.89 3.97 4.43
CA ASN A 99 -8.91 5.42 4.70
C ASN A 99 -9.29 5.83 6.14
N ARG A 100 -9.33 4.88 7.08
CA ARG A 100 -9.62 5.16 8.50
C ARG A 100 -8.46 5.90 9.13
N GLY A 101 -8.75 7.08 9.70
CA GLY A 101 -7.74 7.93 10.31
C GLY A 101 -6.96 8.79 9.32
N VAL A 102 -7.28 8.75 8.01
CA VAL A 102 -6.65 9.59 6.99
C VAL A 102 -7.30 10.96 6.97
N LYS A 103 -6.49 12.02 6.94
CA LYS A 103 -6.94 13.41 6.75
C LYS A 103 -6.01 14.17 5.81
N LEU A 104 -6.59 14.98 4.94
CA LEU A 104 -5.88 16.04 4.22
C LEU A 104 -5.88 17.30 5.09
N ILE A 105 -4.71 17.84 5.33
CA ILE A 105 -4.49 19.13 6.01
C ILE A 105 -4.24 20.18 4.94
N THR A 106 -5.09 21.18 4.91
CA THR A 106 -5.00 22.32 3.99
C THR A 106 -4.66 23.62 4.70
N ASP A 107 -5.00 23.72 5.97
CA ASP A 107 -4.66 24.85 6.83
C ASP A 107 -3.58 24.44 7.84
N ILE A 108 -2.34 24.66 7.44
CA ILE A 108 -1.16 24.32 8.25
C ILE A 108 -0.82 25.39 9.30
N ALA A 109 -1.48 26.56 9.25
CA ALA A 109 -1.23 27.65 10.18
C ALA A 109 -2.10 27.56 11.44
N GLU A 110 -3.18 26.79 11.41
CA GLU A 110 -4.13 26.69 12.50
C GLU A 110 -3.80 25.50 13.42
N GLU A 111 -3.11 25.77 14.53
CA GLU A 111 -2.61 24.80 15.48
C GLU A 111 -3.70 23.83 15.97
N GLN A 112 -4.91 24.35 16.26
CA GLN A 112 -6.02 23.52 16.74
C GLN A 112 -6.47 22.48 15.70
N VAL A 113 -6.43 22.82 14.40
CA VAL A 113 -6.73 21.87 13.31
C VAL A 113 -5.67 20.76 13.26
N LEU A 114 -4.40 21.12 13.43
CA LEU A 114 -3.30 20.17 13.45
C LEU A 114 -3.42 19.20 14.62
N ILE A 115 -3.67 19.69 15.83
CA ILE A 115 -3.85 18.84 17.04
C ILE A 115 -5.00 17.86 16.84
N GLN A 116 -6.17 18.33 16.38
CA GLN A 116 -7.32 17.46 16.13
C GLN A 116 -7.06 16.40 15.06
N ALA A 117 -6.26 16.74 14.04
CA ALA A 117 -5.90 15.79 13.00
C ALA A 117 -4.94 14.71 13.52
N PHE A 118 -3.96 15.10 14.36
CA PHE A 118 -3.05 14.16 15.01
C PHE A 118 -3.82 13.18 15.90
N ASP A 119 -4.64 13.68 16.80
CA ASP A 119 -5.45 12.87 17.74
C ASP A 119 -6.37 11.91 16.97
N TYR A 120 -7.00 12.41 15.89
CA TYR A 120 -7.84 11.58 15.05
C TYR A 120 -7.05 10.45 14.40
N SER A 121 -5.92 10.73 13.75
CA SER A 121 -5.08 9.69 13.12
C SER A 121 -4.51 8.71 14.14
N LYS A 122 -3.98 9.22 15.27
CA LYS A 122 -3.39 8.41 16.34
C LYS A 122 -4.41 7.43 16.94
N LYS A 123 -5.67 7.85 17.10
CA LYS A 123 -6.77 6.98 17.57
C LYS A 123 -6.97 5.74 16.72
N TYR A 124 -6.68 5.82 15.41
CA TYR A 124 -6.83 4.70 14.47
C TYR A 124 -5.53 3.91 14.27
N SER A 125 -4.41 4.35 14.82
CA SER A 125 -3.16 3.60 14.84
C SER A 125 -3.16 2.59 15.98
N ARG A 126 -2.71 1.36 15.71
CA ARG A 126 -2.59 0.30 16.70
C ARG A 126 -1.25 0.33 17.41
N ASP A 127 -0.19 0.71 16.68
CA ASP A 127 1.17 0.85 17.22
C ASP A 127 1.48 2.27 17.71
N GLY A 128 0.52 3.19 17.60
CA GLY A 128 0.62 4.57 18.06
C GLY A 128 1.38 5.51 17.12
N ARG A 129 1.89 5.02 15.99
CA ARG A 129 2.61 5.83 14.99
C ARG A 129 1.66 6.38 13.94
N VAL A 130 1.91 7.61 13.52
CA VAL A 130 1.24 8.25 12.39
C VAL A 130 2.28 8.75 11.39
N LEU A 131 1.87 8.85 10.12
CA LEU A 131 2.67 9.39 9.04
C LEU A 131 2.11 10.74 8.61
N LEU A 132 3.02 11.70 8.40
CA LEU A 132 2.77 12.88 7.60
C LEU A 132 3.37 12.61 6.23
N GLU A 133 2.63 12.88 5.15
CA GLU A 133 3.12 12.69 3.78
C GLU A 133 2.78 13.88 2.89
N GLU A 134 3.69 14.20 1.98
CA GLU A 134 3.41 15.10 0.87
C GLU A 134 2.08 14.73 0.21
N TYR A 135 1.18 15.72 0.04
CA TYR A 135 -0.03 15.46 -0.74
C TYR A 135 0.31 15.38 -2.22
N MET A 136 0.23 14.20 -2.77
CA MET A 136 0.48 13.97 -4.19
C MET A 136 -0.73 14.36 -5.03
N GLU A 137 -0.55 15.25 -5.99
CA GLU A 137 -1.54 15.58 -7.01
C GLU A 137 -1.28 14.78 -8.28
N GLY A 138 -2.34 14.33 -8.93
CA GLY A 138 -2.27 13.60 -10.19
C GLY A 138 -3.25 12.43 -10.25
N ASP A 139 -3.26 11.76 -11.41
CA ASP A 139 -4.09 10.60 -11.65
C ASP A 139 -3.62 9.40 -10.81
N GLU A 140 -4.57 8.55 -10.42
CA GLU A 140 -4.31 7.41 -9.56
C GLU A 140 -4.47 6.10 -10.33
N PHE A 141 -3.57 5.17 -10.07
CA PHE A 141 -3.49 3.88 -10.75
C PHE A 141 -3.35 2.75 -9.75
N SER A 142 -3.81 1.57 -10.16
CA SER A 142 -3.42 0.30 -9.55
C SER A 142 -2.61 -0.53 -10.54
N VAL A 143 -1.63 -1.26 -10.05
CA VAL A 143 -0.85 -2.22 -10.84
C VAL A 143 -0.96 -3.59 -10.20
N GLU A 144 -1.55 -4.52 -10.96
CA GLU A 144 -1.66 -5.92 -10.55
C GLU A 144 -0.45 -6.70 -11.05
N THR A 145 0.18 -7.42 -10.16
CA THR A 145 1.39 -8.18 -10.47
C THR A 145 1.38 -9.58 -9.86
N MET A 146 2.21 -10.46 -10.42
CA MET A 146 2.54 -11.77 -9.86
C MET A 146 4.05 -11.94 -9.81
N SER A 147 4.58 -12.25 -8.65
CA SER A 147 6.00 -12.58 -8.47
C SER A 147 6.20 -14.09 -8.40
N VAL A 148 7.17 -14.60 -9.14
CA VAL A 148 7.59 -16.01 -9.12
C VAL A 148 9.10 -16.05 -9.10
N ASP A 149 9.69 -16.70 -8.10
CA ASP A 149 11.14 -16.83 -7.92
C ASP A 149 11.89 -15.48 -7.99
N GLY A 150 11.30 -14.43 -7.42
CA GLY A 150 11.87 -13.07 -7.42
C GLY A 150 11.67 -12.29 -8.72
N VAL A 151 11.05 -12.88 -9.73
CA VAL A 151 10.71 -12.18 -10.99
C VAL A 151 9.28 -11.64 -10.89
N CYS A 152 9.14 -10.31 -10.95
CA CYS A 152 7.84 -9.64 -10.92
C CYS A 152 7.27 -9.49 -12.35
N HIS A 153 6.13 -10.13 -12.59
CA HIS A 153 5.35 -10.01 -13.81
C HIS A 153 4.22 -9.02 -13.63
N VAL A 154 4.22 -7.93 -14.37
CA VAL A 154 3.09 -6.99 -14.41
C VAL A 154 1.99 -7.61 -15.26
N ILE A 155 0.81 -7.75 -14.66
CA ILE A 155 -0.36 -8.34 -15.33
C ILE A 155 -1.20 -7.25 -15.97
N GLN A 156 -1.50 -6.16 -15.21
CA GLN A 156 -2.30 -5.07 -15.75
C GLN A 156 -2.09 -3.77 -14.99
N VAL A 157 -2.23 -2.65 -15.71
CA VAL A 157 -2.34 -1.29 -15.15
C VAL A 157 -3.79 -0.83 -15.25
N THR A 158 -4.32 -0.34 -14.14
CA THR A 158 -5.72 0.07 -13.97
C THR A 158 -5.80 1.56 -13.71
N ASP A 159 -6.65 2.28 -14.43
CA ASP A 159 -7.00 3.65 -14.06
C ASP A 159 -7.97 3.62 -12.89
N LYS A 160 -7.69 4.38 -11.84
CA LYS A 160 -8.47 4.44 -10.61
C LYS A 160 -9.17 5.79 -10.52
N LEU A 161 -10.50 5.77 -10.58
CA LEU A 161 -11.32 6.95 -10.36
C LEU A 161 -11.63 7.09 -8.87
N THR A 162 -11.25 8.21 -8.28
CA THR A 162 -11.53 8.53 -6.88
C THR A 162 -12.34 9.83 -6.76
N SER A 163 -13.07 9.98 -5.65
CA SER A 163 -13.78 11.24 -5.36
C SER A 163 -12.82 12.40 -5.03
N GLY A 164 -11.54 12.10 -4.82
CA GLY A 164 -10.59 13.07 -4.26
C GLY A 164 -10.88 13.42 -2.79
N ALA A 165 -10.20 14.48 -2.33
CA ALA A 165 -10.39 14.98 -0.97
C ALA A 165 -11.84 15.46 -0.73
N PRO A 166 -12.36 15.38 0.49
CA PRO A 166 -11.70 14.89 1.71
C PRO A 166 -11.84 13.38 1.95
N TYR A 167 -12.62 12.65 1.14
CA TYR A 167 -13.04 11.28 1.46
C TYR A 167 -12.22 10.20 0.76
N PHE A 168 -11.59 10.51 -0.38
CA PHE A 168 -10.76 9.57 -1.18
C PHE A 168 -11.48 8.25 -1.49
N VAL A 169 -12.80 8.31 -1.77
CA VAL A 169 -13.60 7.12 -2.06
C VAL A 169 -13.30 6.63 -3.47
N GLU A 170 -13.08 5.34 -3.62
CA GLU A 170 -13.00 4.70 -4.93
C GLU A 170 -14.36 4.72 -5.62
N MET A 171 -14.42 5.31 -6.82
CA MET A 171 -15.62 5.49 -7.61
C MET A 171 -15.70 4.52 -8.79
N GLY A 172 -14.56 4.02 -9.24
CA GLY A 172 -14.51 3.08 -10.36
C GLY A 172 -13.09 2.76 -10.82
N HIS A 173 -13.02 1.77 -11.70
CA HIS A 173 -11.79 1.27 -12.30
C HIS A 173 -11.97 1.06 -13.81
N THR A 174 -10.93 1.38 -14.59
CA THR A 174 -10.88 1.10 -16.03
C THR A 174 -9.67 0.23 -16.34
N GLN A 175 -9.89 -0.92 -16.98
CA GLN A 175 -8.85 -1.82 -17.49
C GLN A 175 -9.11 -2.20 -18.93
N PRO A 176 -8.06 -2.25 -19.78
CA PRO A 176 -6.70 -1.75 -19.53
C PRO A 176 -6.70 -0.24 -19.30
N SER A 177 -5.62 0.28 -18.71
CA SER A 177 -5.44 1.73 -18.57
C SER A 177 -5.51 2.42 -19.93
N MET A 178 -6.19 3.57 -20.00
CA MET A 178 -6.33 4.37 -21.21
C MET A 178 -5.12 5.26 -21.51
N PHE A 179 -4.14 5.31 -20.61
CA PHE A 179 -2.94 6.11 -20.77
C PHE A 179 -1.98 5.51 -21.82
N ALA A 180 -1.10 6.35 -22.37
CA ALA A 180 -0.11 5.95 -23.35
C ALA A 180 0.87 4.90 -22.79
N GLU A 181 1.43 4.06 -23.69
CA GLU A 181 2.26 2.93 -23.30
C GLU A 181 3.52 3.35 -22.51
N ASP A 182 4.13 4.48 -22.85
CA ASP A 182 5.30 5.01 -22.15
C ASP A 182 4.98 5.38 -20.69
N ILE A 183 3.78 5.90 -20.43
CA ILE A 183 3.29 6.19 -19.07
C ILE A 183 3.05 4.89 -18.31
N LYS A 184 2.37 3.90 -18.93
CA LYS A 184 2.14 2.58 -18.32
C LYS A 184 3.45 1.86 -18.02
N MET A 185 4.44 1.95 -18.89
CA MET A 185 5.78 1.40 -18.63
C MET A 185 6.44 2.04 -17.43
N ARG A 186 6.43 3.37 -17.32
CA ARG A 186 7.02 4.09 -16.17
C ARG A 186 6.32 3.73 -14.85
N ILE A 187 4.99 3.62 -14.87
CA ILE A 187 4.20 3.18 -13.71
C ILE A 187 4.58 1.75 -13.32
N SER A 188 4.69 0.86 -14.30
CA SER A 188 5.05 -0.55 -14.10
C SER A 188 6.46 -0.70 -13.52
N GLU A 189 7.44 0.08 -13.98
CA GLU A 189 8.81 0.02 -13.44
C GLU A 189 8.88 0.50 -11.98
N VAL A 190 8.12 1.54 -11.62
CA VAL A 190 8.03 1.98 -10.23
C VAL A 190 7.36 0.92 -9.34
N ALA A 191 6.30 0.26 -9.83
CA ALA A 191 5.68 -0.86 -9.12
C ALA A 191 6.67 -2.00 -8.89
N LYS A 192 7.39 -2.45 -9.94
CA LYS A 192 8.43 -3.49 -9.83
C LYS A 192 9.52 -3.13 -8.84
N ALA A 193 10.00 -1.88 -8.86
CA ALA A 193 11.01 -1.40 -7.92
C ALA A 193 10.51 -1.51 -6.45
N GLY A 194 9.27 -1.10 -6.19
CA GLY A 194 8.66 -1.22 -4.87
C GLY A 194 8.48 -2.66 -4.40
N ILE A 195 7.99 -3.53 -5.29
CA ILE A 195 7.79 -4.95 -5.03
C ILE A 195 9.13 -5.63 -4.67
N LYS A 196 10.17 -5.34 -5.44
CA LYS A 196 11.52 -5.82 -5.17
C LYS A 196 12.05 -5.31 -3.84
N ALA A 197 11.88 -4.02 -3.55
CA ALA A 197 12.32 -3.40 -2.29
C ALA A 197 11.66 -4.06 -1.07
N LEU A 198 10.35 -4.37 -1.14
CA LEU A 198 9.64 -5.05 -0.05
C LEU A 198 10.03 -6.53 0.09
N GLY A 199 10.69 -7.14 -0.91
CA GLY A 199 11.05 -8.55 -0.92
C GLY A 199 9.88 -9.48 -1.27
N ILE A 200 8.92 -9.02 -2.08
CA ILE A 200 7.80 -9.87 -2.54
C ILE A 200 8.31 -10.76 -3.68
N ASN A 201 8.93 -11.89 -3.32
CA ASN A 201 9.54 -12.83 -4.26
C ASN A 201 8.53 -13.85 -4.82
N HIS A 202 7.42 -14.07 -4.11
CA HIS A 202 6.37 -15.03 -4.49
C HIS A 202 5.00 -14.46 -4.18
N GLY A 203 4.05 -14.71 -5.06
CA GLY A 203 2.65 -14.36 -4.88
C GLY A 203 2.24 -13.03 -5.55
N PRO A 204 0.95 -12.69 -5.43
CA PRO A 204 0.38 -11.49 -6.02
C PRO A 204 0.76 -10.24 -5.26
N SER A 205 0.72 -9.10 -5.96
CA SER A 205 0.70 -7.80 -5.31
C SER A 205 -0.19 -6.79 -6.05
N HIS A 206 -0.75 -5.90 -5.27
CA HIS A 206 -1.57 -4.78 -5.70
C HIS A 206 -0.87 -3.49 -5.30
N THR A 207 -0.43 -2.71 -6.28
CA THR A 207 0.33 -1.48 -6.05
C THR A 207 -0.51 -0.27 -6.42
N GLU A 208 -0.71 0.66 -5.48
CA GLU A 208 -1.33 1.95 -5.75
C GLU A 208 -0.26 3.01 -6.05
N ILE A 209 -0.44 3.74 -7.16
CA ILE A 209 0.51 4.73 -7.67
C ILE A 209 -0.21 6.01 -8.06
N LYS A 210 0.39 7.16 -7.75
CA LYS A 210 0.00 8.45 -8.32
C LYS A 210 0.99 8.92 -9.36
N LEU A 211 0.47 9.35 -10.52
CA LEU A 211 1.25 10.00 -11.56
C LEU A 211 1.31 11.50 -11.27
N THR A 212 2.36 11.92 -10.61
CA THR A 212 2.59 13.34 -10.26
C THR A 212 3.31 14.07 -11.38
N SER A 213 3.42 15.40 -11.27
CA SER A 213 4.20 16.23 -12.20
C SER A 213 5.69 15.84 -12.28
N THR A 214 6.22 15.19 -11.23
CA THR A 214 7.60 14.70 -11.18
C THR A 214 7.75 13.22 -11.57
N GLY A 215 6.65 12.54 -11.85
CA GLY A 215 6.61 11.13 -12.24
C GLY A 215 5.75 10.26 -11.32
N PRO A 216 5.70 8.94 -11.59
CA PRO A 216 4.96 8.02 -10.75
C PRO A 216 5.59 7.91 -9.35
N LYS A 217 4.77 7.94 -8.30
CA LYS A 217 5.16 7.72 -6.90
C LYS A 217 4.23 6.69 -6.26
N ILE A 218 4.77 5.77 -5.45
CA ILE A 218 3.98 4.74 -4.77
C ILE A 218 3.18 5.35 -3.61
N VAL A 219 1.88 5.05 -3.61
CA VAL A 219 0.97 5.30 -2.48
C VAL A 219 1.07 4.16 -1.47
N GLU A 220 0.87 2.92 -1.94
CA GLU A 220 0.88 1.71 -1.09
C GLU A 220 1.10 0.46 -1.95
N ILE A 221 1.65 -0.61 -1.35
CA ILE A 221 1.69 -1.96 -1.94
C ILE A 221 1.12 -2.96 -0.93
N GLY A 222 0.08 -3.67 -1.35
CA GLY A 222 -0.40 -4.85 -0.65
C GLY A 222 0.18 -6.12 -1.27
N ALA A 223 0.78 -7.00 -0.46
CA ALA A 223 1.30 -8.31 -0.92
C ALA A 223 0.16 -9.34 -1.04
N ARG A 224 -0.88 -8.98 -1.77
CA ARG A 224 -2.13 -9.75 -1.93
C ARG A 224 -2.84 -9.33 -3.21
N LEU A 225 -3.87 -10.08 -3.58
CA LEU A 225 -4.72 -9.75 -4.72
C LEU A 225 -5.50 -8.44 -4.52
N GLY A 226 -5.71 -7.70 -5.61
CA GLY A 226 -6.51 -6.47 -5.62
C GLY A 226 -7.97 -6.73 -5.30
N GLY A 227 -8.59 -5.77 -4.61
CA GLY A 227 -10.03 -5.75 -4.32
C GLY A 227 -10.88 -5.16 -5.46
N GLY A 228 -12.10 -4.69 -5.15
CA GLY A 228 -12.95 -3.95 -6.08
C GLY A 228 -13.27 -4.70 -7.39
N CYS A 229 -13.35 -6.02 -7.35
CA CYS A 229 -13.51 -6.88 -8.52
C CYS A 229 -12.37 -6.77 -9.57
N ILE A 230 -11.27 -6.11 -9.24
CA ILE A 230 -10.12 -5.96 -10.16
C ILE A 230 -9.59 -7.35 -10.53
N THR A 231 -9.16 -8.13 -9.54
CA THR A 231 -8.53 -9.43 -9.80
C THR A 231 -9.50 -10.48 -10.29
N THR A 232 -10.73 -10.49 -9.78
CA THR A 232 -11.72 -11.54 -10.08
C THR A 232 -12.48 -11.34 -11.39
N HIS A 233 -12.57 -10.11 -11.90
CA HIS A 233 -13.35 -9.79 -13.10
C HIS A 233 -12.55 -8.97 -14.11
N LEU A 234 -12.02 -7.81 -13.72
CA LEU A 234 -11.40 -6.89 -14.68
C LEU A 234 -10.13 -7.46 -15.30
N VAL A 235 -9.23 -8.05 -14.50
CA VAL A 235 -8.02 -8.69 -15.02
C VAL A 235 -8.34 -9.83 -15.98
N PRO A 236 -9.17 -10.84 -15.64
CA PRO A 236 -9.52 -11.89 -16.59
C PRO A 236 -10.17 -11.37 -17.88
N LEU A 237 -11.06 -10.39 -17.78
CA LEU A 237 -11.76 -9.82 -18.94
C LEU A 237 -10.83 -9.01 -19.85
N SER A 238 -9.84 -8.32 -19.30
CA SER A 238 -8.93 -7.45 -20.06
C SER A 238 -7.67 -8.14 -20.57
N THR A 239 -7.25 -9.24 -19.91
CA THR A 239 -5.97 -9.90 -20.21
C THR A 239 -6.11 -11.39 -20.57
N GLY A 240 -7.20 -12.05 -20.20
CA GLY A 240 -7.36 -13.49 -20.23
C GLY A 240 -6.62 -14.24 -19.10
N VAL A 241 -5.94 -13.55 -18.21
CA VAL A 241 -5.19 -14.14 -17.08
C VAL A 241 -6.11 -14.30 -15.88
N ASN A 242 -6.19 -15.50 -15.34
CA ASN A 242 -6.81 -15.75 -14.03
C ASN A 242 -5.73 -15.68 -12.93
N MET A 243 -5.86 -14.71 -12.05
CA MET A 243 -4.96 -14.52 -10.91
C MET A 243 -5.45 -15.29 -9.69
#